data_b07c3ac6769c17f94f6bf7949d57fd28
#
_entry.id   b07c3ac6769c17f94f6bf7949d57fd28
#
_cell.length_a   1.000
_cell.length_b   1.000
_cell.length_c   1.000
_cell.angle_alpha   90.00
_cell.angle_beta   90.00
_cell.angle_gamma   90.00
#
_symmetry.space_group_name_H-M   'P 1'
#
loop_
_entity.id
_entity.type
_entity.pdbx_description
1 polymer ?
#
loop_
_entity_poly.entity_id
_entity_poly.type
_entity_poly.pdbx_seq_one_letter_code
_entity_poly.pdbx_strand_id
1 'polypeptide(L)'
;MPNPFRSPLLALAIAALALTCTTASARSDRTPAAKPARAPQVLFALKDKEPRPKRLPRKRRKRTLGERAARIALGAVGVPYRWGGTSPSSGFDCSGLVYWAYGKLGVEVPHSSYALAGIGRRIGRPHLKPGDVLVFSGYGHVGLYVGRGRMVHAPQSGRLVEIVHLARSYYASRLVTARRITRR
;
A
#
# COMPACT_ATOMS: atom_id res chain seq x y z
N MET A 1 -21.06 -13.58 47.34
CA MET A 1 -20.70 -14.94 46.92
C MET A 1 -19.35 -14.89 46.24
N PRO A 2 -18.32 -15.59 46.71
CA PRO A 2 -16.94 -15.41 46.35
C PRO A 2 -16.59 -16.18 45.03
N ASN A 3 -15.68 -15.60 44.28
CA ASN A 3 -15.15 -16.15 43.06
C ASN A 3 -13.95 -17.08 43.37
N PRO A 4 -13.98 -18.35 42.93
CA PRO A 4 -12.86 -19.25 43.13
C PRO A 4 -12.18 -19.56 41.81
N PHE A 5 -11.03 -18.94 41.49
CA PHE A 5 -9.97 -19.59 40.70
C PHE A 5 -8.67 -18.81 40.85
N ARG A 6 -7.98 -19.09 41.96
CA ARG A 6 -6.53 -18.88 42.07
C ARG A 6 -5.87 -20.18 41.60
N SER A 7 -4.96 -20.10 40.67
CA SER A 7 -4.04 -21.20 40.33
C SER A 7 -2.60 -20.73 40.43
N PRO A 8 -1.67 -21.61 40.87
CA PRO A 8 -0.40 -21.20 41.45
C PRO A 8 0.73 -21.11 40.42
N LEU A 9 1.73 -20.35 40.83
CA LEU A 9 3.06 -20.21 40.30
C LEU A 9 3.75 -21.55 40.00
N LEU A 10 4.28 -21.71 38.79
CA LEU A 10 5.30 -22.72 38.49
C LEU A 10 6.58 -21.98 38.09
N ALA A 11 7.51 -21.95 39.03
CA ALA A 11 8.89 -21.49 38.83
C ALA A 11 9.66 -22.59 38.09
N LEU A 12 10.23 -22.30 36.92
CA LEU A 12 11.15 -23.20 36.23
C LEU A 12 12.55 -22.59 36.24
N ALA A 13 13.46 -23.25 36.95
CA ALA A 13 14.87 -22.91 37.06
C ALA A 13 15.59 -23.11 35.72
N ILE A 14 16.33 -22.11 35.26
CA ILE A 14 17.23 -22.21 34.11
C ILE A 14 18.62 -22.51 34.64
N ALA A 15 19.11 -23.76 34.37
CA ALA A 15 20.49 -24.18 34.62
C ALA A 15 21.42 -23.58 33.54
N ALA A 16 22.36 -22.77 33.95
CA ALA A 16 23.42 -22.25 33.10
C ALA A 16 24.53 -23.35 32.89
N LEU A 17 24.71 -23.79 31.67
CA LEU A 17 25.80 -24.67 31.26
C LEU A 17 26.95 -23.80 30.73
N ALA A 18 28.00 -23.65 31.55
CA ALA A 18 29.24 -22.98 31.16
C ALA A 18 30.10 -23.97 30.32
N LEU A 19 30.29 -23.67 29.04
CA LEU A 19 31.22 -24.40 28.19
C LEU A 19 32.55 -23.63 28.15
N THR A 20 33.57 -24.20 28.83
CA THR A 20 34.95 -23.71 28.82
C THR A 20 35.61 -24.08 27.50
N CYS A 21 35.92 -23.13 26.67
CA CYS A 21 36.69 -23.33 25.44
C CYS A 21 38.17 -23.10 25.73
N THR A 22 38.95 -24.20 25.73
CA THR A 22 40.40 -24.22 25.90
C THR A 22 41.07 -23.68 24.65
N THR A 23 41.81 -22.57 24.77
CA THR A 23 42.60 -22.02 23.68
C THR A 23 43.89 -22.75 23.47
N ALA A 24 43.98 -23.54 22.41
CA ALA A 24 45.24 -24.08 21.91
C ALA A 24 45.98 -23.02 21.08
N SER A 25 47.12 -22.56 21.63
CA SER A 25 48.05 -21.66 20.94
C SER A 25 48.88 -22.43 19.94
N ALA A 26 48.55 -22.32 18.65
CA ALA A 26 49.43 -22.79 17.57
C ALA A 26 50.29 -21.63 17.09
N ARG A 27 51.59 -21.67 17.39
CA ARG A 27 52.61 -20.81 16.75
C ARG A 27 52.69 -21.19 15.27
N SER A 28 52.27 -20.32 14.39
CA SER A 28 52.46 -20.40 12.94
C SER A 28 53.71 -19.60 12.57
N ASP A 29 54.73 -20.30 12.11
CA ASP A 29 55.93 -19.78 11.45
C ASP A 29 55.48 -18.90 10.22
N ARG A 30 55.83 -17.64 10.26
CA ARG A 30 55.62 -16.74 9.12
C ARG A 30 56.79 -16.79 8.16
N THR A 31 56.67 -17.59 7.12
CA THR A 31 57.49 -17.41 5.92
C THR A 31 56.99 -16.19 5.17
N PRO A 32 57.82 -15.20 4.77
CA PRO A 32 57.37 -14.03 4.04
C PRO A 32 56.97 -14.43 2.62
N ALA A 33 55.67 -14.39 2.32
CA ALA A 33 55.17 -14.59 0.97
C ALA A 33 55.65 -13.46 0.04
N ALA A 34 56.31 -13.86 -1.02
CA ALA A 34 56.70 -12.95 -2.11
C ALA A 34 55.49 -12.25 -2.70
N LYS A 35 55.60 -10.92 -2.89
CA LYS A 35 54.57 -10.11 -3.56
C LYS A 35 54.35 -10.62 -4.99
N PRO A 36 53.12 -10.94 -5.41
CA PRO A 36 52.85 -11.25 -6.81
C PRO A 36 53.08 -9.98 -7.65
N ALA A 37 53.83 -10.15 -8.75
CA ALA A 37 54.12 -9.10 -9.73
C ALA A 37 52.76 -8.52 -10.27
N ARG A 38 52.67 -7.18 -10.24
CA ARG A 38 51.53 -6.41 -10.71
C ARG A 38 51.42 -6.58 -12.23
N ALA A 39 50.49 -7.36 -12.71
CA ALA A 39 50.15 -7.47 -14.12
C ALA A 39 49.72 -6.10 -14.66
N PRO A 40 50.05 -5.72 -15.90
CA PRO A 40 49.72 -4.41 -16.45
C PRO A 40 48.22 -4.29 -16.64
N GLN A 41 47.60 -3.31 -15.92
CA GLN A 41 46.18 -2.96 -15.96
C GLN A 41 45.83 -2.10 -17.18
N VAL A 42 46.33 -2.40 -18.37
CA VAL A 42 46.13 -1.54 -19.56
C VAL A 42 45.14 -2.11 -20.58
N LEU A 43 44.36 -3.16 -20.27
CA LEU A 43 43.46 -3.74 -21.27
C LEU A 43 41.95 -3.72 -20.90
N PHE A 44 41.52 -2.78 -20.05
CA PHE A 44 40.09 -2.68 -19.68
C PHE A 44 39.45 -1.31 -19.94
N ALA A 45 40.07 -0.47 -20.77
CA ALA A 45 39.61 0.91 -20.98
C ALA A 45 38.93 1.16 -22.34
N LEU A 46 38.58 0.13 -23.09
CA LEU A 46 37.82 0.30 -24.34
C LEU A 46 36.60 -0.63 -24.35
N LYS A 47 35.78 -0.57 -23.29
CA LYS A 47 34.42 -1.05 -23.39
C LYS A 47 33.62 0.11 -24.01
N ASP A 48 33.53 0.07 -25.31
CA ASP A 48 32.73 0.96 -26.13
C ASP A 48 31.40 1.22 -25.45
N LYS A 49 31.13 2.53 -25.18
CA LYS A 49 29.80 2.97 -24.79
C LYS A 49 28.89 2.74 -25.99
N GLU A 50 28.35 1.54 -26.11
CA GLU A 50 27.23 1.30 -27.01
C GLU A 50 26.21 2.42 -26.81
N PRO A 51 25.83 3.18 -27.84
CA PRO A 51 24.86 4.25 -27.71
C PRO A 51 23.54 3.61 -27.26
N ARG A 52 23.12 3.92 -26.03
CA ARG A 52 21.83 3.44 -25.51
C ARG A 52 20.75 3.74 -26.56
N PRO A 53 19.99 2.75 -27.04
CA PRO A 53 18.95 2.99 -28.03
C PRO A 53 18.02 4.09 -27.49
N LYS A 54 17.88 5.18 -28.27
CA LYS A 54 16.97 6.28 -27.95
C LYS A 54 15.58 5.68 -27.80
N ARG A 55 15.09 5.60 -26.54
CA ARG A 55 13.70 5.16 -26.27
C ARG A 55 12.76 6.10 -27.02
N LEU A 56 12.15 5.59 -28.08
CA LEU A 56 11.09 6.31 -28.76
C LEU A 56 10.06 6.80 -27.74
N PRO A 57 9.55 8.05 -27.87
CA PRO A 57 8.56 8.59 -26.94
C PRO A 57 7.32 7.69 -26.98
N ARG A 58 7.09 6.96 -25.90
CA ARG A 58 5.91 6.12 -25.75
C ARG A 58 4.69 7.03 -25.87
N LYS A 59 3.87 6.88 -26.93
CA LYS A 59 2.59 7.60 -27.08
C LYS A 59 1.87 7.60 -25.75
N ARG A 60 1.68 8.78 -25.13
CA ARG A 60 1.09 8.94 -23.80
C ARG A 60 -0.36 8.47 -23.84
N ARG A 61 -0.62 7.27 -23.34
CA ARG A 61 -1.98 6.68 -23.27
C ARG A 61 -2.92 7.63 -22.52
N LYS A 62 -4.06 7.97 -23.14
CA LYS A 62 -5.11 8.74 -22.45
C LYS A 62 -5.55 7.99 -21.20
N ARG A 63 -5.60 8.69 -20.05
CA ARG A 63 -6.08 8.10 -18.80
C ARG A 63 -7.55 7.73 -18.88
N THR A 64 -7.91 6.58 -18.35
CA THR A 64 -9.31 6.15 -18.21
C THR A 64 -10.08 7.06 -17.26
N LEU A 65 -11.41 6.99 -17.27
CA LEU A 65 -12.27 7.70 -16.33
C LEU A 65 -11.86 7.41 -14.88
N GLY A 66 -11.73 6.13 -14.53
CA GLY A 66 -11.33 5.71 -13.18
C GLY A 66 -9.95 6.22 -12.75
N GLU A 67 -8.95 6.16 -13.65
CA GLU A 67 -7.61 6.71 -13.36
C GLU A 67 -7.64 8.22 -13.09
N ARG A 68 -8.55 8.93 -13.73
CA ARG A 68 -8.76 10.38 -13.49
C ARG A 68 -9.45 10.61 -12.15
N ALA A 69 -10.50 9.85 -11.82
CA ALA A 69 -11.21 9.93 -10.55
C ALA A 69 -10.28 9.60 -9.37
N ALA A 70 -9.50 8.51 -9.47
CA ALA A 70 -8.51 8.16 -8.46
C ALA A 70 -7.49 9.28 -8.23
N ARG A 71 -7.03 9.95 -9.29
CA ARG A 71 -6.09 11.07 -9.17
C ARG A 71 -6.71 12.29 -8.50
N ILE A 72 -7.98 12.59 -8.78
CA ILE A 72 -8.71 13.68 -8.12
C ILE A 72 -8.82 13.36 -6.63
N ALA A 73 -9.25 12.14 -6.27
CA ALA A 73 -9.37 11.73 -4.88
C ALA A 73 -8.03 11.74 -4.12
N LEU A 74 -6.91 11.43 -4.78
CA LEU A 74 -5.57 11.57 -4.20
C LEU A 74 -5.22 13.02 -3.86
N GLY A 75 -5.75 13.99 -4.59
CA GLY A 75 -5.58 15.41 -4.29
C GLY A 75 -6.32 15.88 -3.03
N ALA A 76 -7.21 15.06 -2.48
CA ALA A 76 -7.92 15.33 -1.23
C ALA A 76 -7.24 14.74 0.02
N VAL A 77 -6.10 14.04 -0.12
CA VAL A 77 -5.36 13.50 1.02
C VAL A 77 -4.98 14.63 1.98
N GLY A 78 -5.22 14.41 3.28
CA GLY A 78 -5.01 15.42 4.32
C GLY A 78 -6.24 16.28 4.63
N VAL A 79 -7.30 16.22 3.82
CA VAL A 79 -8.58 16.90 4.14
C VAL A 79 -9.27 16.18 5.30
N PRO A 80 -9.83 16.92 6.29
CA PRO A 80 -10.54 16.32 7.41
C PRO A 80 -11.75 15.48 6.99
N TYR A 81 -11.98 14.38 7.72
CA TYR A 81 -13.26 13.68 7.64
C TYR A 81 -14.39 14.56 8.19
N ARG A 82 -15.50 14.60 7.49
CA ARG A 82 -16.74 15.20 7.95
C ARG A 82 -17.93 14.38 7.45
N TRP A 83 -18.81 13.98 8.35
CA TRP A 83 -20.04 13.30 7.98
C TRP A 83 -20.89 14.18 7.04
N GLY A 84 -21.32 13.60 5.93
CA GLY A 84 -22.06 14.34 4.89
C GLY A 84 -21.19 15.31 4.07
N GLY A 85 -19.88 15.36 4.30
CA GLY A 85 -18.98 16.25 3.58
C GLY A 85 -18.67 15.77 2.16
N THR A 86 -18.68 16.73 1.20
CA THR A 86 -18.52 16.45 -0.23
C THR A 86 -17.52 17.37 -0.93
N SER A 87 -16.78 18.18 -0.19
CA SER A 87 -15.83 19.13 -0.78
C SER A 87 -14.56 19.29 0.06
N PRO A 88 -13.45 19.77 -0.52
CA PRO A 88 -12.24 20.06 0.24
C PRO A 88 -12.45 21.09 1.37
N SER A 89 -13.35 22.04 1.18
CA SER A 89 -13.65 23.09 2.17
C SER A 89 -14.55 22.63 3.30
N SER A 90 -15.49 21.72 3.01
CA SER A 90 -16.41 21.17 4.02
C SER A 90 -15.88 19.89 4.71
N GLY A 91 -14.82 19.28 4.18
CA GLY A 91 -14.41 17.94 4.52
C GLY A 91 -15.10 16.86 3.69
N PHE A 92 -14.74 15.61 3.92
CA PHE A 92 -15.31 14.45 3.20
C PHE A 92 -15.76 13.37 4.16
N ASP A 93 -16.90 12.73 3.87
CA ASP A 93 -17.12 11.36 4.30
C ASP A 93 -16.65 10.36 3.22
N CYS A 94 -16.73 9.06 3.49
CA CYS A 94 -16.23 8.03 2.60
C CYS A 94 -16.90 8.04 1.22
N SER A 95 -18.20 8.22 1.15
CA SER A 95 -18.99 8.29 -0.08
C SER A 95 -18.91 9.67 -0.75
N GLY A 96 -18.79 10.74 0.02
CA GLY A 96 -18.62 12.10 -0.47
C GLY A 96 -17.31 12.31 -1.21
N LEU A 97 -16.24 11.66 -0.78
CA LEU A 97 -14.98 11.65 -1.52
C LEU A 97 -15.16 11.02 -2.92
N VAL A 98 -15.89 9.90 -3.02
CA VAL A 98 -16.19 9.23 -4.29
C VAL A 98 -17.08 10.12 -5.16
N TYR A 99 -18.16 10.65 -4.57
CA TYR A 99 -19.09 11.57 -5.21
C TYR A 99 -18.37 12.79 -5.82
N TRP A 100 -17.55 13.45 -5.03
CA TRP A 100 -16.75 14.59 -5.48
C TRP A 100 -15.77 14.24 -6.60
N ALA A 101 -15.03 13.13 -6.45
CA ALA A 101 -14.01 12.75 -7.41
C ALA A 101 -14.59 12.44 -8.79
N TYR A 102 -15.74 11.77 -8.85
CA TYR A 102 -16.44 11.49 -10.11
C TYR A 102 -17.21 12.71 -10.63
N GLY A 103 -17.82 13.49 -9.74
CA GLY A 103 -18.52 14.75 -10.09
C GLY A 103 -17.60 15.75 -10.79
N LYS A 104 -16.33 15.89 -10.38
CA LYS A 104 -15.31 16.69 -11.09
C LYS A 104 -15.03 16.24 -12.53
N LEU A 105 -15.51 15.08 -12.91
CA LEU A 105 -15.37 14.52 -14.26
C LEU A 105 -16.70 14.53 -15.03
N GLY A 106 -17.75 15.16 -14.46
CA GLY A 106 -19.10 15.19 -15.02
C GLY A 106 -19.79 13.83 -14.99
N VAL A 107 -19.48 13.01 -13.98
CA VAL A 107 -20.12 11.70 -13.77
C VAL A 107 -20.83 11.72 -12.43
N GLU A 108 -22.14 11.64 -12.47
CA GLU A 108 -22.97 11.57 -11.28
C GLU A 108 -22.93 10.17 -10.67
N VAL A 109 -22.69 10.12 -9.37
CA VAL A 109 -22.75 8.90 -8.55
C VAL A 109 -23.46 9.23 -7.24
N PRO A 110 -24.15 8.28 -6.61
CA PRO A 110 -24.86 8.56 -5.37
C PRO A 110 -23.90 8.91 -4.22
N HIS A 111 -24.29 9.85 -3.37
CA HIS A 111 -23.63 10.14 -2.10
C HIS A 111 -24.15 9.22 -1.01
N SER A 112 -23.93 7.92 -1.18
CA SER A 112 -24.30 6.86 -0.24
C SER A 112 -23.43 5.63 -0.48
N SER A 113 -22.78 5.14 0.54
CA SER A 113 -21.95 3.93 0.46
C SER A 113 -22.78 2.70 0.05
N TYR A 114 -24.01 2.60 0.53
CA TYR A 114 -24.95 1.53 0.16
C TYR A 114 -25.34 1.61 -1.32
N ALA A 115 -25.70 2.79 -1.80
CA ALA A 115 -26.10 2.98 -3.19
C ALA A 115 -24.91 2.76 -4.15
N LEU A 116 -23.71 3.18 -3.75
CA LEU A 116 -22.47 2.93 -4.50
C LEU A 116 -22.20 1.43 -4.69
N ALA A 117 -22.64 0.58 -3.77
CA ALA A 117 -22.52 -0.87 -3.91
C ALA A 117 -23.40 -1.45 -5.04
N GLY A 118 -24.45 -0.74 -5.45
CA GLY A 118 -25.39 -1.15 -6.50
C GLY A 118 -25.06 -0.67 -7.91
N ILE A 119 -24.19 0.34 -8.07
CA ILE A 119 -23.95 0.95 -9.37
C ILE A 119 -22.71 0.38 -10.10
N GLY A 120 -22.65 0.62 -11.41
CA GLY A 120 -21.53 0.20 -12.24
C GLY A 120 -21.35 -1.32 -12.35
N ARG A 121 -20.23 -1.74 -12.93
CA ARG A 121 -19.91 -3.14 -13.14
C ARG A 121 -19.19 -3.74 -11.92
N ARG A 122 -19.62 -4.90 -11.44
CA ARG A 122 -18.92 -5.64 -10.37
C ARG A 122 -17.53 -6.09 -10.85
N ILE A 123 -16.52 -5.94 -10.02
CA ILE A 123 -15.13 -6.28 -10.30
C ILE A 123 -14.60 -7.21 -9.22
N GLY A 124 -13.99 -8.30 -9.63
CA GLY A 124 -13.25 -9.18 -8.70
C GLY A 124 -11.91 -8.57 -8.29
N ARG A 125 -11.44 -8.94 -7.10
CA ARG A 125 -10.20 -8.42 -6.49
C ARG A 125 -8.96 -8.48 -7.39
N PRO A 126 -8.72 -9.57 -8.19
CA PRO A 126 -7.57 -9.64 -9.09
C PRO A 126 -7.62 -8.63 -10.26
N HIS A 127 -8.80 -8.12 -10.57
CA HIS A 127 -9.04 -7.24 -11.73
C HIS A 127 -9.19 -5.76 -11.37
N LEU A 128 -8.86 -5.38 -10.14
CA LEU A 128 -8.95 -4.01 -9.65
C LEU A 128 -8.08 -3.07 -10.50
N LYS A 129 -8.66 -1.93 -10.86
CA LYS A 129 -7.99 -0.83 -11.58
C LYS A 129 -8.24 0.50 -10.86
N PRO A 130 -7.32 1.47 -10.96
CA PRO A 130 -7.51 2.78 -10.34
C PRO A 130 -8.87 3.39 -10.69
N GLY A 131 -9.57 3.87 -9.67
CA GLY A 131 -10.93 4.40 -9.76
C GLY A 131 -12.03 3.40 -9.41
N ASP A 132 -11.74 2.10 -9.28
CA ASP A 132 -12.76 1.18 -8.79
C ASP A 132 -13.17 1.57 -7.37
N VAL A 133 -14.47 1.67 -7.13
CA VAL A 133 -15.06 1.92 -5.80
C VAL A 133 -15.01 0.61 -5.03
N LEU A 134 -14.30 0.60 -3.92
CA LEU A 134 -14.20 -0.54 -3.00
C LEU A 134 -15.29 -0.43 -1.97
N VAL A 135 -16.05 -1.50 -1.76
CA VAL A 135 -17.15 -1.58 -0.79
C VAL A 135 -16.80 -2.60 0.28
N PHE A 136 -16.89 -2.19 1.53
CA PHE A 136 -16.49 -3.03 2.66
C PHE A 136 -17.68 -3.62 3.40
N SER A 137 -17.43 -4.61 4.27
CA SER A 137 -18.45 -5.34 5.03
C SER A 137 -19.35 -4.38 5.81
N GLY A 138 -20.64 -4.70 5.83
CA GLY A 138 -21.68 -3.84 6.38
C GLY A 138 -22.11 -2.70 5.45
N TYR A 139 -21.47 -2.53 4.28
CA TYR A 139 -21.76 -1.48 3.28
C TYR A 139 -21.68 -0.05 3.83
N GLY A 140 -21.28 0.12 5.08
CA GLY A 140 -21.13 1.42 5.73
C GLY A 140 -19.86 2.18 5.35
N HIS A 141 -18.96 1.57 4.57
CA HIS A 141 -17.71 2.19 4.17
C HIS A 141 -17.32 1.91 2.73
N VAL A 142 -16.75 2.92 2.08
CA VAL A 142 -16.21 2.83 0.72
C VAL A 142 -14.87 3.57 0.60
N GLY A 143 -14.10 3.19 -0.42
CA GLY A 143 -12.87 3.90 -0.81
C GLY A 143 -12.64 3.78 -2.31
N LEU A 144 -11.71 4.54 -2.85
CA LEU A 144 -11.27 4.46 -4.26
C LEU A 144 -9.94 3.74 -4.36
N TYR A 145 -9.90 2.71 -5.19
CA TYR A 145 -8.66 2.03 -5.51
C TYR A 145 -7.73 2.94 -6.33
N VAL A 146 -6.48 3.06 -5.90
CA VAL A 146 -5.48 3.93 -6.55
C VAL A 146 -4.32 3.17 -7.20
N GLY A 147 -4.43 1.83 -7.24
CA GLY A 147 -3.39 0.96 -7.79
C GLY A 147 -2.39 0.46 -6.75
N ARG A 148 -1.61 -0.55 -7.15
CA ARG A 148 -0.56 -1.17 -6.32
C ARG A 148 -1.05 -1.61 -4.93
N GLY A 149 -2.26 -2.20 -4.86
CA GLY A 149 -2.85 -2.67 -3.62
C GLY A 149 -3.24 -1.58 -2.63
N ARG A 150 -3.40 -0.32 -3.07
CA ARG A 150 -3.72 0.84 -2.21
C ARG A 150 -5.09 1.43 -2.55
N MET A 151 -5.72 2.01 -1.54
CA MET A 151 -6.91 2.84 -1.71
C MET A 151 -6.73 4.19 -1.03
N VAL A 152 -7.48 5.18 -1.49
CA VAL A 152 -7.72 6.45 -0.79
C VAL A 152 -9.14 6.45 -0.26
N HIS A 153 -9.32 6.92 0.98
CA HIS A 153 -10.62 6.98 1.64
C HIS A 153 -10.66 8.07 2.73
N ALA A 154 -11.85 8.46 3.12
CA ALA A 154 -12.11 9.25 4.32
C ALA A 154 -12.60 8.29 5.42
N PRO A 155 -11.81 7.98 6.45
CA PRO A 155 -12.09 6.85 7.34
C PRO A 155 -13.23 7.10 8.33
N GLN A 156 -13.12 8.11 9.19
CA GLN A 156 -14.08 8.43 10.24
C GLN A 156 -13.77 9.79 10.88
N SER A 157 -14.65 10.27 11.73
CA SER A 157 -14.46 11.51 12.52
C SER A 157 -13.12 11.52 13.27
N GLY A 158 -12.47 12.67 13.30
CA GLY A 158 -11.15 12.85 13.90
C GLY A 158 -9.97 12.39 13.04
N ARG A 159 -10.24 11.82 11.86
CA ARG A 159 -9.21 11.40 10.91
C ARG A 159 -9.23 12.29 9.65
N LEU A 160 -8.18 12.14 8.85
CA LEU A 160 -8.03 12.82 7.57
C LEU A 160 -8.24 11.82 6.42
N VAL A 161 -8.54 12.31 5.23
CA VAL A 161 -8.45 11.50 4.00
C VAL A 161 -7.03 10.96 3.90
N GLU A 162 -6.92 9.65 3.75
CA GLU A 162 -5.64 8.96 3.77
C GLU A 162 -5.53 7.84 2.73
N ILE A 163 -4.29 7.40 2.50
CA ILE A 163 -3.99 6.26 1.64
C ILE A 163 -3.61 5.08 2.52
N VAL A 164 -4.27 3.93 2.33
CA VAL A 164 -3.97 2.70 3.06
C VAL A 164 -3.66 1.55 2.11
N HIS A 165 -2.85 0.61 2.57
CA HIS A 165 -2.57 -0.64 1.87
C HIS A 165 -3.68 -1.67 2.18
N LEU A 166 -4.39 -2.15 1.16
CA LEU A 166 -5.50 -3.10 1.35
C LEU A 166 -5.07 -4.39 2.07
N ALA A 167 -3.93 -4.96 1.68
CA ALA A 167 -3.46 -6.22 2.25
C ALA A 167 -2.91 -6.11 3.69
N ARG A 168 -2.57 -4.90 4.15
CA ARG A 168 -1.91 -4.64 5.44
C ARG A 168 -2.77 -3.79 6.38
N SER A 169 -4.05 -3.65 6.09
CA SER A 169 -4.95 -2.79 6.86
C SER A 169 -6.15 -3.58 7.39
N TYR A 170 -6.89 -2.93 8.28
CA TYR A 170 -8.19 -3.39 8.77
C TYR A 170 -9.14 -3.84 7.63
N TYR A 171 -8.95 -3.31 6.43
CA TYR A 171 -9.78 -3.56 5.26
C TYR A 171 -9.42 -4.83 4.49
N ALA A 172 -8.34 -5.53 4.86
CA ALA A 172 -7.82 -6.69 4.12
C ALA A 172 -8.86 -7.81 3.94
N SER A 173 -9.56 -8.18 5.01
CA SER A 173 -10.58 -9.23 5.04
C SER A 173 -12.01 -8.71 4.82
N ARG A 174 -12.20 -7.39 4.77
CA ARG A 174 -13.54 -6.75 4.76
C ARG A 174 -14.02 -6.32 3.38
N LEU A 175 -13.22 -6.45 2.34
CA LEU A 175 -13.61 -6.10 0.98
C LEU A 175 -14.67 -7.08 0.46
N VAL A 176 -15.91 -6.63 0.34
CA VAL A 176 -17.05 -7.43 -0.15
C VAL A 176 -17.15 -7.39 -1.67
N THR A 177 -17.01 -6.21 -2.26
CA THR A 177 -17.12 -6.04 -3.71
C THR A 177 -16.37 -4.78 -4.16
N ALA A 178 -16.11 -4.71 -5.45
CA ALA A 178 -15.67 -3.47 -6.09
C ALA A 178 -16.58 -3.14 -7.28
N ARG A 179 -16.74 -1.86 -7.54
CA ARG A 179 -17.61 -1.32 -8.60
C ARG A 179 -16.82 -0.43 -9.54
N ARG A 180 -16.88 -0.73 -10.82
CA ARG A 180 -16.26 0.11 -11.85
C ARG A 180 -17.31 0.99 -12.48
N ILE A 181 -17.14 2.28 -12.31
CA ILE A 181 -17.99 3.31 -12.91
C ILE A 181 -17.53 3.54 -14.34
N THR A 182 -18.47 3.52 -15.29
CA THR A 182 -18.27 3.89 -16.69
C THR A 182 -19.20 5.03 -17.03
N ARG A 183 -18.84 5.88 -17.99
CA ARG A 183 -19.82 6.81 -18.58
C ARG A 183 -20.92 5.99 -19.25
N ARG A 184 -22.16 6.33 -18.98
CA ARG A 184 -23.28 5.89 -19.81
C ARG A 184 -23.31 6.72 -21.07
#